data_830990eb85c15e12f103639ce1a95645
#
_entry.id   830990eb85c15e12f103639ce1a95645
#
_cell.length_a   1.000
_cell.length_b   1.000
_cell.length_c   1.000
_cell.angle_alpha   90.00
_cell.angle_beta   90.00
_cell.angle_gamma   90.00
#
_symmetry.space_group_name_H-M   'P 1'
#
loop_
_entity.id
_entity.type
_entity.pdbx_description
1 polymer ?
#
loop_
_entity_poly.entity_id
_entity_poly.type
_entity_poly.pdbx_seq_one_letter_code
_entity_poly.pdbx_strand_id
1 'polypeptide(L)'
;TTAFASSETFRVRVFSMFAEDHGQYTAIGLREDEQKAFDVPNGWEGMYYPTYIPDGFEVINVENLSEQIFLISFENKNNEYLTFEEMTEDAESNIDTENAQVYYTEIHGNTALVSVKADLTIVSWNEQNRILSVVFDGEMEEDALKVAKSVTRIK
;
A
#
# COMPACT_ATOMS: atom_id res chain seq x y z
N THR A 1 -8.94 -18.51 -13.02
CA THR A 1 -8.23 -17.23 -12.76
C THR A 1 -8.45 -16.25 -13.90
N THR A 2 -9.04 -15.13 -13.58
CA THR A 2 -9.17 -14.06 -14.54
C THR A 2 -7.86 -13.29 -14.58
N ALA A 3 -7.14 -13.40 -15.69
CA ALA A 3 -5.98 -12.57 -15.91
C ALA A 3 -6.44 -11.18 -16.38
N PHE A 4 -5.98 -10.12 -15.71
CA PHE A 4 -6.16 -8.76 -16.19
C PHE A 4 -5.13 -8.50 -17.29
N ALA A 5 -5.59 -8.54 -18.56
CA ALA A 5 -4.71 -8.48 -19.73
C ALA A 5 -4.14 -7.07 -20.03
N SER A 6 -4.62 -6.04 -19.32
CA SER A 6 -4.18 -4.67 -19.53
C SER A 6 -3.97 -3.92 -18.22
N SER A 7 -2.95 -3.10 -18.23
CA SER A 7 -2.57 -2.24 -17.10
C SER A 7 -2.04 -0.91 -17.61
N GLU A 8 -2.09 0.10 -16.76
CA GLU A 8 -1.41 1.37 -16.99
C GLU A 8 -0.07 1.38 -16.28
N THR A 9 0.98 1.80 -16.97
CA THR A 9 2.31 1.95 -16.36
C THR A 9 2.45 3.34 -15.79
N PHE A 10 2.75 3.40 -14.50
CA PHE A 10 3.07 4.64 -13.78
C PHE A 10 4.56 4.71 -13.49
N ARG A 11 5.08 5.93 -13.41
CA ARG A 11 6.47 6.18 -13.05
C ARG A 11 6.54 7.13 -11.86
N VAL A 12 7.25 6.71 -10.85
CA VAL A 12 7.49 7.50 -9.64
C VAL A 12 8.93 8.01 -9.66
N ARG A 13 9.09 9.31 -9.41
CA ARG A 13 10.40 9.90 -9.19
C ARG A 13 10.82 9.62 -7.76
N VAL A 14 11.99 9.05 -7.62
CA VAL A 14 12.60 8.79 -6.31
C VAL A 14 13.74 9.79 -6.11
N PHE A 15 13.69 10.49 -4.99
CA PHE A 15 14.72 11.45 -4.61
C PHE A 15 15.40 11.00 -3.34
N SER A 16 16.71 11.11 -3.31
CA SER A 16 17.50 10.98 -2.09
C SER A 16 18.13 12.31 -1.71
N MET A 17 18.26 12.55 -0.42
CA MET A 17 19.02 13.68 0.09
C MET A 17 20.50 13.35 0.00
N PHE A 18 21.28 14.29 -0.50
CA PHE A 18 22.75 14.21 -0.43
C PHE A 18 23.31 15.35 0.41
N ALA A 19 24.46 15.09 1.01
CA ALA A 19 25.24 16.07 1.73
C ALA A 19 26.71 15.99 1.26
N GLU A 20 27.25 17.10 0.79
CA GLU A 20 28.64 17.21 0.35
C GLU A 20 29.41 18.17 1.26
N ASP A 21 30.45 17.68 1.89
CA ASP A 21 31.33 18.49 2.74
C ASP A 21 32.40 19.19 1.88
N HIS A 22 32.38 20.50 1.90
CA HIS A 22 33.32 21.36 1.19
C HIS A 22 34.35 22.04 2.13
N GLY A 23 34.47 21.52 3.37
CA GLY A 23 35.43 22.00 4.38
C GLY A 23 34.94 23.22 5.16
N GLN A 24 34.47 24.26 4.49
CA GLN A 24 33.92 25.47 5.12
C GLN A 24 32.38 25.46 5.24
N TYR A 25 31.73 24.64 4.45
CA TYR A 25 30.28 24.46 4.45
C TYR A 25 29.90 23.07 3.94
N THR A 26 28.73 22.64 4.29
CA THR A 26 28.14 21.41 3.76
C THR A 26 26.98 21.77 2.84
N ALA A 27 27.04 21.35 1.59
CA ALA A 27 25.95 21.48 0.63
C ALA A 27 24.98 20.32 0.80
N ILE A 28 23.69 20.64 0.96
CA ILE A 28 22.61 19.67 1.01
C ILE A 28 21.64 19.90 -0.15
N GLY A 29 21.18 18.81 -0.76
CA GLY A 29 20.24 18.90 -1.86
C GLY A 29 19.50 17.60 -2.09
N LEU A 30 18.63 17.61 -3.09
CA LEU A 30 17.93 16.43 -3.55
C LEU A 30 18.53 15.97 -4.89
N ARG A 31 18.75 14.67 -5.00
CA ARG A 31 19.17 14.01 -6.23
C ARG A 31 18.06 13.07 -6.68
N GLU A 32 17.67 13.15 -7.93
CA GLU A 32 16.80 12.16 -8.54
C GLU A 32 17.61 10.88 -8.78
N ASP A 33 17.22 9.78 -8.09
CA ASP A 33 17.94 8.51 -8.19
C ASP A 33 17.48 7.71 -9.40
N GLU A 34 16.23 7.26 -9.37
CA GLU A 34 15.64 6.46 -10.43
C GLU A 34 14.14 6.75 -10.57
N GLN A 35 13.64 6.59 -11.79
CA GLN A 35 12.22 6.45 -12.02
C GLN A 35 11.84 4.98 -11.88
N LYS A 36 11.07 4.65 -10.84
CA LYS A 36 10.50 3.31 -10.71
C LYS A 36 9.19 3.25 -11.48
N ALA A 37 9.09 2.25 -12.35
CA ALA A 37 7.86 1.95 -13.07
C ALA A 37 7.08 0.84 -12.35
N PHE A 38 5.78 0.96 -12.30
CA PHE A 38 4.88 -0.06 -11.78
C PHE A 38 3.58 -0.05 -12.57
N ASP A 39 2.93 -1.21 -12.65
CA ASP A 39 1.71 -1.39 -13.42
C ASP A 39 0.50 -1.39 -12.50
N VAL A 40 -0.51 -0.62 -12.88
CA VAL A 40 -1.81 -0.59 -12.21
C VAL A 40 -2.82 -1.28 -13.11
N PRO A 41 -3.50 -2.32 -12.62
CA PRO A 41 -4.50 -3.04 -13.41
C PRO A 41 -5.62 -2.12 -13.87
N ASN A 42 -6.12 -2.34 -15.09
CA ASN A 42 -7.29 -1.64 -15.58
C ASN A 42 -8.51 -1.95 -14.69
N GLY A 43 -9.36 -0.94 -14.50
CA GLY A 43 -10.52 -1.04 -13.62
C GLY A 43 -10.26 -0.57 -12.19
N TRP A 44 -9.01 -0.32 -11.80
CA TRP A 44 -8.72 0.33 -10.54
C TRP A 44 -9.10 1.81 -10.60
N GLU A 45 -10.04 2.22 -9.77
CA GLU A 45 -10.55 3.60 -9.72
C GLU A 45 -10.05 4.39 -8.50
N GLY A 46 -9.31 3.75 -7.61
CA GLY A 46 -8.72 4.40 -6.44
C GLY A 46 -7.67 5.44 -6.81
N MET A 47 -7.40 6.35 -5.90
CA MET A 47 -6.39 7.41 -6.04
C MET A 47 -4.99 6.96 -5.66
N TYR A 48 -4.89 5.85 -4.93
CA TYR A 48 -3.65 5.30 -4.38
C TYR A 48 -3.44 3.88 -4.86
N TYR A 49 -2.18 3.48 -4.93
CA TYR A 49 -1.83 2.11 -5.32
C TYR A 49 -0.50 1.68 -4.68
N PRO A 50 -0.38 0.43 -4.17
CA PRO A 50 0.88 -0.06 -3.64
C PRO A 50 1.89 -0.31 -4.77
N THR A 51 3.08 0.26 -4.66
CA THR A 51 4.15 0.07 -5.65
C THR A 51 5.02 -1.17 -5.36
N TYR A 52 4.86 -1.77 -4.20
CA TYR A 52 5.48 -3.02 -3.80
C TYR A 52 4.41 -4.06 -3.49
N ILE A 53 4.49 -5.17 -4.15
CA ILE A 53 3.70 -6.39 -3.88
C ILE A 53 4.71 -7.52 -3.69
N PRO A 54 4.60 -8.34 -2.64
CA PRO A 54 5.53 -9.45 -2.43
C PRO A 54 5.55 -10.40 -3.63
N ASP A 55 6.72 -10.98 -3.89
CA ASP A 55 6.90 -11.92 -4.99
C ASP A 55 5.89 -13.07 -4.92
N GLY A 56 5.36 -13.45 -6.07
CA GLY A 56 4.42 -14.56 -6.20
C GLY A 56 2.94 -14.18 -6.03
N PHE A 57 2.64 -12.97 -5.60
CA PHE A 57 1.26 -12.48 -5.58
C PHE A 57 0.88 -11.89 -6.93
N GLU A 58 -0.26 -12.31 -7.44
CA GLU A 58 -0.82 -11.84 -8.71
C GLU A 58 -2.24 -11.32 -8.50
N VAL A 59 -2.64 -10.30 -9.27
CA VAL A 59 -4.00 -9.73 -9.21
C VAL A 59 -5.02 -10.79 -9.63
N ILE A 60 -6.01 -11.01 -8.78
CA ILE A 60 -7.13 -11.91 -9.07
C ILE A 60 -8.46 -11.17 -9.20
N ASN A 61 -8.57 -10.00 -8.61
CA ASN A 61 -9.82 -9.25 -8.61
C ASN A 61 -9.62 -7.76 -8.40
N VAL A 62 -10.41 -6.96 -9.11
CA VAL A 62 -10.52 -5.50 -8.91
C VAL A 62 -12.01 -5.20 -8.76
N GLU A 63 -12.39 -4.65 -7.62
CA GLU A 63 -13.78 -4.37 -7.29
C GLU A 63 -13.99 -2.93 -6.85
N ASN A 64 -15.05 -2.34 -7.36
CA ASN A 64 -15.59 -1.10 -6.86
C ASN A 64 -16.91 -1.46 -6.18
N LEU A 65 -16.88 -1.66 -4.85
CA LEU A 65 -18.05 -2.09 -4.08
C LEU A 65 -19.12 -0.98 -4.01
N SER A 66 -18.66 0.26 -4.11
CA SER A 66 -19.51 1.45 -4.19
C SER A 66 -18.66 2.62 -4.72
N GLU A 67 -19.24 3.79 -4.83
CA GLU A 67 -18.47 5.03 -5.10
C GLU A 67 -17.49 5.41 -3.98
N GLN A 68 -17.56 4.70 -2.86
CA GLN A 68 -16.79 4.99 -1.64
C GLN A 68 -15.76 3.94 -1.27
N ILE A 69 -15.84 2.73 -1.84
CA ILE A 69 -14.97 1.60 -1.45
C ILE A 69 -14.43 0.91 -2.69
N PHE A 70 -13.11 0.89 -2.80
CA PHE A 70 -12.36 0.26 -3.88
C PHE A 70 -11.45 -0.82 -3.31
N LEU A 71 -11.49 -2.01 -3.91
CA LEU A 71 -10.70 -3.18 -3.50
C LEU A 71 -9.90 -3.74 -4.66
N ILE A 72 -8.68 -4.14 -4.39
CA ILE A 72 -7.91 -5.00 -5.27
C ILE A 72 -7.33 -6.16 -4.48
N SER A 73 -7.51 -7.36 -5.00
CA SER A 73 -7.07 -8.59 -4.34
C SER A 73 -6.01 -9.31 -5.17
N PHE A 74 -5.04 -9.84 -4.46
CA PHE A 74 -3.92 -10.61 -4.99
C PHE A 74 -3.91 -11.98 -4.32
N GLU A 75 -3.46 -12.98 -5.04
CA GLU A 75 -3.30 -14.34 -4.53
C GLU A 75 -1.95 -14.89 -4.96
N ASN A 76 -1.31 -15.67 -4.10
CA ASN A 76 -0.12 -16.42 -4.46
C ASN A 76 -0.47 -17.90 -4.70
N LYS A 77 0.51 -18.68 -5.16
CA LYS A 77 0.33 -20.11 -5.44
C LYS A 77 0.04 -20.99 -4.21
N ASN A 78 0.19 -20.44 -3.01
CA ASN A 78 -0.16 -21.11 -1.75
C ASN A 78 -1.58 -20.79 -1.30
N ASN A 79 -2.39 -20.14 -2.13
CA ASN A 79 -3.74 -19.64 -1.82
C ASN A 79 -3.78 -18.68 -0.65
N GLU A 80 -2.73 -17.88 -0.47
CA GLU A 80 -2.70 -16.79 0.47
C GLU A 80 -3.14 -15.51 -0.24
N TYR A 81 -3.92 -14.68 0.43
CA TYR A 81 -4.51 -13.46 -0.13
C TYR A 81 -3.89 -12.21 0.47
N LEU A 82 -3.74 -11.21 -0.38
CA LEU A 82 -3.43 -9.84 -0.03
C LEU A 82 -4.53 -8.96 -0.62
N THR A 83 -5.11 -8.08 0.18
CA THR A 83 -6.09 -7.10 -0.30
C THR A 83 -5.61 -5.69 0.03
N PHE A 84 -5.66 -4.81 -0.95
CA PHE A 84 -5.52 -3.38 -0.74
C PHE A 84 -6.89 -2.72 -0.89
N GLU A 85 -7.28 -1.94 0.11
CA GLU A 85 -8.56 -1.25 0.16
C GLU A 85 -8.36 0.25 0.29
N GLU A 86 -9.12 1.00 -0.48
CA GLU A 86 -9.22 2.45 -0.36
C GLU A 86 -10.67 2.83 -0.09
N MET A 87 -10.90 3.58 0.98
CA MET A 87 -12.21 4.12 1.35
C MET A 87 -12.20 5.63 1.35
N THR A 88 -13.30 6.24 0.88
CA THR A 88 -13.49 7.68 0.99
C THR A 88 -13.85 8.09 2.43
N GLU A 89 -13.79 9.39 2.71
CA GLU A 89 -14.08 9.96 4.02
C GLU A 89 -15.50 9.67 4.57
N ASP A 90 -16.44 9.38 3.66
CA ASP A 90 -17.83 9.08 4.03
C ASP A 90 -18.06 7.59 4.34
N ALA A 91 -17.04 6.74 4.14
CA ALA A 91 -17.13 5.31 4.41
C ALA A 91 -16.68 5.00 5.84
N GLU A 92 -17.29 3.98 6.43
CA GLU A 92 -16.89 3.44 7.72
C GLU A 92 -16.51 1.96 7.58
N SER A 93 -15.48 1.55 8.30
CA SER A 93 -15.08 0.16 8.39
C SER A 93 -14.88 -0.26 9.84
N ASN A 94 -15.27 -1.48 10.14
CA ASN A 94 -15.03 -2.11 11.42
C ASN A 94 -13.93 -3.15 11.27
N ILE A 95 -12.86 -2.99 12.06
CA ILE A 95 -11.76 -3.96 12.12
C ILE A 95 -11.98 -4.85 13.34
N ASP A 96 -12.09 -6.16 13.10
CA ASP A 96 -12.12 -7.14 14.18
C ASP A 96 -10.74 -7.27 14.82
N THR A 97 -10.62 -6.76 16.04
CA THR A 97 -9.40 -6.80 16.83
C THR A 97 -9.45 -7.81 17.97
N GLU A 98 -10.50 -8.62 18.05
CA GLU A 98 -10.63 -9.65 19.09
C GLU A 98 -9.49 -10.66 18.97
N ASN A 99 -8.79 -10.89 20.09
CA ASN A 99 -7.61 -11.76 20.16
C ASN A 99 -6.43 -11.34 19.29
N ALA A 100 -6.42 -10.09 18.82
CA ALA A 100 -5.32 -9.54 18.04
C ALA A 100 -4.30 -8.83 18.93
N GLN A 101 -3.05 -8.84 18.48
CA GLN A 101 -2.05 -7.90 18.96
C GLN A 101 -2.24 -6.59 18.17
N VAL A 102 -2.60 -5.53 18.87
CA VAL A 102 -2.89 -4.22 18.26
C VAL A 102 -1.88 -3.19 18.76
N TYR A 103 -1.30 -2.44 17.81
CA TYR A 103 -0.45 -1.30 18.15
C TYR A 103 -0.56 -0.22 17.08
N TYR A 104 -0.02 0.96 17.37
CA TYR A 104 0.03 2.07 16.42
C TYR A 104 1.46 2.30 15.94
N THR A 105 1.58 2.63 14.68
CA THR A 105 2.83 3.06 14.05
C THR A 105 2.57 4.25 13.15
N GLU A 106 3.51 4.61 12.33
CA GLU A 106 3.42 5.73 11.41
C GLU A 106 3.66 5.29 9.97
N ILE A 107 2.76 5.66 9.07
CA ILE A 107 2.88 5.48 7.62
C ILE A 107 2.78 6.86 6.97
N HIS A 108 3.81 7.28 6.24
CA HIS A 108 3.87 8.60 5.58
C HIS A 108 3.56 9.79 6.50
N GLY A 109 3.98 9.72 7.76
CA GLY A 109 3.70 10.75 8.74
C GLY A 109 2.30 10.68 9.37
N ASN A 110 1.48 9.71 9.01
CA ASN A 110 0.14 9.51 9.57
C ASN A 110 0.11 8.33 10.52
N THR A 111 -0.69 8.44 11.57
CA THR A 111 -0.91 7.33 12.50
C THR A 111 -1.56 6.15 11.79
N ALA A 112 -0.99 4.97 11.93
CA ALA A 112 -1.50 3.72 11.39
C ALA A 112 -1.81 2.73 12.51
N LEU A 113 -2.96 2.06 12.38
CA LEU A 113 -3.34 0.93 13.23
C LEU A 113 -2.76 -0.35 12.61
N VAL A 114 -2.08 -1.14 13.42
CA VAL A 114 -1.62 -2.49 13.06
C VAL A 114 -2.30 -3.51 13.94
N SER A 115 -2.94 -4.48 13.33
CA SER A 115 -3.61 -5.60 14.02
C SER A 115 -3.07 -6.92 13.48
N VAL A 116 -2.52 -7.75 14.35
CA VAL A 116 -1.89 -9.03 13.98
C VAL A 116 -2.55 -10.16 14.72
N LYS A 117 -3.09 -11.11 13.95
CA LYS A 117 -3.59 -12.42 14.42
C LYS A 117 -2.84 -13.52 13.69
N ALA A 118 -2.99 -14.76 14.16
CA ALA A 118 -2.41 -15.93 13.49
C ALA A 118 -2.89 -16.12 12.04
N ASP A 119 -4.12 -15.69 11.74
CA ASP A 119 -4.78 -15.87 10.46
C ASP A 119 -5.06 -14.57 9.69
N LEU A 120 -4.71 -13.41 10.25
CA LEU A 120 -5.02 -12.12 9.65
C LEU A 120 -4.09 -11.01 10.14
N THR A 121 -3.55 -10.24 9.21
CA THR A 121 -2.79 -9.01 9.50
C THR A 121 -3.44 -7.84 8.77
N ILE A 122 -3.69 -6.76 9.49
CA ILE A 122 -4.27 -5.53 8.95
C ILE A 122 -3.39 -4.35 9.32
N VAL A 123 -3.08 -3.52 8.32
CA VAL A 123 -2.49 -2.19 8.51
C VAL A 123 -3.44 -1.17 7.91
N SER A 124 -3.93 -0.24 8.72
CA SER A 124 -4.90 0.78 8.28
C SER A 124 -4.45 2.18 8.71
N TRP A 125 -4.47 3.13 7.79
CA TRP A 125 -4.07 4.52 8.05
C TRP A 125 -4.88 5.48 7.19
N ASN A 126 -4.80 6.77 7.51
CA ASN A 126 -5.38 7.78 6.64
C ASN A 126 -4.31 8.44 5.76
N GLU A 127 -4.69 8.70 4.53
CA GLU A 127 -3.92 9.47 3.55
C GLU A 127 -4.82 10.61 3.07
N GLN A 128 -4.56 11.82 3.55
CA GLN A 128 -5.46 12.97 3.32
C GLN A 128 -6.91 12.65 3.75
N ASN A 129 -7.83 12.57 2.81
CA ASN A 129 -9.24 12.28 3.06
C ASN A 129 -9.64 10.84 2.66
N ARG A 130 -8.68 9.92 2.68
CA ARG A 130 -8.91 8.50 2.39
C ARG A 130 -8.44 7.63 3.54
N ILE A 131 -9.15 6.54 3.77
CA ILE A 131 -8.67 5.47 4.63
C ILE A 131 -8.14 4.36 3.75
N LEU A 132 -6.88 4.00 3.95
CA LEU A 132 -6.20 2.95 3.21
C LEU A 132 -5.94 1.77 4.13
N SER A 133 -6.12 0.56 3.61
CA SER A 133 -5.88 -0.65 4.37
C SER A 133 -5.16 -1.70 3.54
N VAL A 134 -4.22 -2.38 4.17
CA VAL A 134 -3.53 -3.56 3.64
C VAL A 134 -3.91 -4.73 4.52
N VAL A 135 -4.44 -5.78 3.92
CA VAL A 135 -4.94 -6.98 4.61
C VAL A 135 -4.25 -8.22 4.05
N PHE A 136 -3.56 -8.96 4.90
CA PHE A 136 -2.96 -10.24 4.56
C PHE A 136 -3.63 -11.38 5.31
N ASP A 137 -3.80 -12.51 4.64
CA ASP A 137 -4.03 -13.78 5.33
C ASP A 137 -2.77 -14.17 6.11
N GLY A 138 -2.97 -14.60 7.34
CA GLY A 138 -1.88 -15.05 8.20
C GLY A 138 -1.14 -13.91 8.91
N GLU A 139 -0.11 -14.30 9.63
CA GLU A 139 0.74 -13.40 10.40
C GLU A 139 1.86 -12.86 9.50
N MET A 140 1.58 -11.77 8.79
CA MET A 140 2.41 -11.17 7.74
C MET A 140 2.75 -9.71 8.02
N GLU A 141 3.15 -9.41 9.24
CA GLU A 141 3.36 -8.02 9.70
C GLU A 141 4.42 -7.28 8.90
N GLU A 142 5.57 -7.90 8.65
CA GLU A 142 6.66 -7.26 7.92
C GLU A 142 6.26 -6.92 6.49
N ASP A 143 5.65 -7.86 5.77
CA ASP A 143 5.20 -7.64 4.40
C ASP A 143 4.05 -6.63 4.32
N ALA A 144 3.11 -6.68 5.28
CA ALA A 144 2.01 -5.72 5.34
C ALA A 144 2.52 -4.29 5.50
N LEU A 145 3.51 -4.07 6.38
CA LEU A 145 4.13 -2.76 6.56
C LEU A 145 4.91 -2.30 5.33
N LYS A 146 5.60 -3.20 4.64
CA LYS A 146 6.29 -2.89 3.37
C LYS A 146 5.30 -2.47 2.29
N VAL A 147 4.22 -3.19 2.13
CA VAL A 147 3.16 -2.85 1.16
C VAL A 147 2.56 -1.49 1.50
N ALA A 148 2.18 -1.27 2.77
CA ALA A 148 1.61 0.00 3.22
C ALA A 148 2.52 1.19 2.95
N LYS A 149 3.80 1.08 3.28
CA LYS A 149 4.80 2.14 3.05
C LYS A 149 5.04 2.42 1.56
N SER A 150 4.77 1.45 0.70
CA SER A 150 4.93 1.58 -0.75
C SER A 150 3.77 2.28 -1.44
N VAL A 151 2.66 2.48 -0.75
CA VAL A 151 1.45 3.08 -1.34
C VAL A 151 1.74 4.50 -1.80
N THR A 152 1.36 4.80 -3.03
CA THR A 152 1.65 6.05 -3.71
C THR A 152 0.37 6.59 -4.37
N ARG A 153 0.22 7.90 -4.37
CA ARG A 153 -0.87 8.57 -5.10
C ARG A 153 -0.61 8.49 -6.60
N ILE A 154 -1.62 8.05 -7.36
CA ILE A 154 -1.53 7.86 -8.82
C ILE A 154 -2.47 8.77 -9.62
N LYS A 155 -3.35 9.49 -8.95
CA LYS A 155 -4.31 10.42 -9.61
C LYS A 155 -4.32 11.80 -8.98
#